data_0c3aa9b3a8a5f71328d768b23eed3b60
#
_entry.id   0c3aa9b3a8a5f71328d768b23eed3b60
#
_cell.length_a   1.000
_cell.length_b   1.000
_cell.length_c   1.000
_cell.angle_alpha   90.00
_cell.angle_beta   90.00
_cell.angle_gamma   90.00
#
_symmetry.space_group_name_H-M   'P 1'
#
loop_
_entity.id
_entity.type
_entity.pdbx_description
1 polymer ?
#
loop_
_entity_poly.entity_id
_entity_poly.type
_entity_poly.pdbx_seq_one_letter_code
_entity_poly.pdbx_strand_id
1 'polypeptide(L)'
;MRRHIFGLLFVTAMLGACAAHPDPIVDTKGVDPEKYAQDWDECEAYTEEILISQGVVKGSATGAAVGAVGGAINNDVGRGAANGALWGGTRSGLDADREKQQVFKRCLRGRGYRVLN
;
A
#
# COMPACT_ATOMS: atom_id res chain seq x y z
N MET A 1 -31.54 -1.43 17.08
CA MET A 1 -30.82 -0.22 16.63
C MET A 1 -29.48 -0.01 17.34
N ARG A 2 -29.39 0.06 18.63
CA ARG A 2 -28.11 0.29 19.37
C ARG A 2 -27.01 -0.73 19.04
N ARG A 3 -27.34 -2.01 18.90
CA ARG A 3 -26.34 -3.07 18.59
C ARG A 3 -25.69 -2.93 17.21
N HIS A 4 -26.43 -2.45 16.22
CA HIS A 4 -25.90 -2.24 14.86
C HIS A 4 -25.03 -0.99 14.77
N ILE A 5 -25.30 0.04 15.55
CA ILE A 5 -24.50 1.26 15.63
C ILE A 5 -23.12 0.97 16.23
N PHE A 6 -23.05 0.14 17.28
CA PHE A 6 -21.78 -0.30 17.87
C PHE A 6 -20.95 -1.16 16.90
N GLY A 7 -21.59 -2.04 16.12
CA GLY A 7 -20.94 -2.83 15.09
C GLY A 7 -20.35 -1.96 13.95
N LEU A 8 -21.12 -0.96 13.53
CA LEU A 8 -20.68 -0.03 12.46
C LEU A 8 -19.50 0.85 12.92
N LEU A 9 -19.55 1.35 14.15
CA LEU A 9 -18.47 2.14 14.77
C LEU A 9 -17.18 1.32 14.95
N PHE A 10 -17.29 0.03 15.26
CA PHE A 10 -16.14 -0.84 15.42
C PHE A 10 -15.48 -1.17 14.07
N VAL A 11 -16.27 -1.35 13.03
CA VAL A 11 -15.77 -1.60 11.65
C VAL A 11 -15.07 -0.35 11.10
N THR A 12 -15.61 0.85 11.33
CA THR A 12 -14.96 2.09 10.89
C THR A 12 -13.65 2.40 11.63
N ALA A 13 -13.55 2.03 12.90
CA ALA A 13 -12.32 2.19 13.69
C ALA A 13 -11.19 1.24 13.21
N MET A 14 -11.54 0.05 12.73
CA MET A 14 -10.56 -0.91 12.21
C MET A 14 -10.02 -0.54 10.81
N LEU A 15 -10.78 0.21 10.01
CA LEU A 15 -10.34 0.67 8.68
C LEU A 15 -9.30 1.80 8.75
N GLY A 16 -9.19 2.51 9.87
CA GLY A 16 -8.20 3.58 10.05
C GLY A 16 -6.81 3.12 10.49
N ALA A 17 -6.62 1.84 10.81
CA ALA A 17 -5.35 1.30 11.31
C ALA A 17 -4.35 0.87 10.22
N CYS A 18 -4.72 0.97 8.96
CA CYS A 18 -3.89 0.55 7.84
C CYS A 18 -3.30 1.74 7.12
N ALA A 19 -2.24 2.37 7.61
CA ALA A 19 -1.24 2.97 6.75
C ALA A 19 -0.39 4.02 7.49
N ALA A 20 0.52 3.59 8.28
CA ALA A 20 1.68 4.43 8.54
C ALA A 20 2.91 3.57 8.29
N HIS A 21 3.36 3.51 7.04
CA HIS A 21 4.74 3.14 6.82
C HIS A 21 5.58 4.26 7.43
N PRO A 22 6.54 3.94 8.29
CA PRO A 22 7.41 4.96 8.85
C PRO A 22 8.19 5.63 7.73
N ASP A 23 8.23 6.95 7.76
CA ASP A 23 9.04 7.74 6.85
C ASP A 23 10.49 7.26 6.85
N PRO A 24 11.23 7.39 5.75
CA PRO A 24 12.63 7.02 5.70
C PRO A 24 13.42 7.83 6.72
N ILE A 25 14.25 7.15 7.49
CA ILE A 25 15.16 7.77 8.45
C ILE A 25 16.38 8.28 7.66
N VAL A 26 16.56 9.59 7.62
CA VAL A 26 17.67 10.23 6.92
C VAL A 26 18.62 10.85 7.93
N ASP A 27 19.93 10.60 7.75
CA ASP A 27 20.96 11.30 8.52
C ASP A 27 21.08 12.73 8.02
N THR A 28 20.56 13.68 8.81
CA THR A 28 20.53 15.11 8.49
C THR A 28 21.76 15.87 8.95
N LYS A 29 22.79 15.18 9.47
CA LYS A 29 24.00 15.83 9.95
C LYS A 29 24.77 16.52 8.81
N GLY A 30 24.87 17.84 8.89
CA GLY A 30 25.55 18.64 7.87
C GLY A 30 24.74 18.88 6.58
N VAL A 31 23.46 18.58 6.61
CA VAL A 31 22.53 18.81 5.50
C VAL A 31 21.87 20.17 5.66
N ASP A 32 21.72 20.92 4.56
CA ASP A 32 20.95 22.15 4.51
C ASP A 32 19.45 21.83 4.64
N PRO A 33 18.74 22.37 5.65
CA PRO A 33 17.34 22.03 5.87
C PRO A 33 16.40 22.46 4.75
N GLU A 34 16.64 23.60 4.12
CA GLU A 34 15.79 24.13 3.04
C GLU A 34 15.93 23.28 1.78
N LYS A 35 17.17 22.96 1.44
CA LYS A 35 17.45 22.07 0.31
C LYS A 35 16.89 20.67 0.56
N TYR A 36 17.00 20.16 1.77
CA TYR A 36 16.44 18.87 2.14
C TYR A 36 14.92 18.82 1.99
N ALA A 37 14.22 19.86 2.44
CA ALA A 37 12.77 19.95 2.29
C ALA A 37 12.36 19.95 0.80
N GLN A 38 13.04 20.72 -0.03
CA GLN A 38 12.78 20.75 -1.47
C GLN A 38 13.04 19.38 -2.12
N ASP A 39 14.18 18.77 -1.82
CA ASP A 39 14.54 17.46 -2.35
C ASP A 39 13.57 16.35 -1.88
N TRP A 40 13.02 16.48 -0.67
CA TRP A 40 11.99 15.60 -0.13
C TRP A 40 10.71 15.68 -0.95
N ASP A 41 10.17 16.90 -1.13
CA ASP A 41 8.93 17.14 -1.88
C ASP A 41 9.05 16.64 -3.32
N GLU A 42 10.19 16.89 -3.98
CA GLU A 42 10.43 16.41 -5.33
C GLU A 42 10.53 14.88 -5.40
N CYS A 43 11.16 14.22 -4.42
CA CYS A 43 11.21 12.76 -4.36
C CYS A 43 9.84 12.15 -4.05
N GLU A 44 9.01 12.82 -3.25
CA GLU A 44 7.64 12.40 -2.97
C GLU A 44 6.78 12.46 -4.23
N ALA A 45 6.92 13.53 -5.03
CA ALA A 45 6.20 13.68 -6.30
C ALA A 45 6.44 12.52 -7.27
N TYR A 46 7.66 12.00 -7.35
CA TYR A 46 7.93 10.79 -8.17
C TYR A 46 7.18 9.56 -7.70
N THR A 47 6.84 9.47 -6.42
CA THR A 47 6.11 8.32 -5.88
C THR A 47 4.61 8.39 -6.12
N GLU A 48 4.08 9.56 -6.44
CA GLU A 48 2.65 9.74 -6.74
C GLU A 48 2.22 9.02 -8.02
N GLU A 49 3.16 8.81 -8.97
CA GLU A 49 2.91 8.02 -10.17
C GLU A 49 2.63 6.54 -9.86
N ILE A 50 3.06 6.06 -8.68
CA ILE A 50 2.83 4.69 -8.24
C ILE A 50 1.48 4.61 -7.56
N LEU A 51 0.45 4.28 -8.31
CA LEU A 51 -0.92 4.19 -7.82
C LEU A 51 -1.18 2.86 -7.12
N ILE A 52 -1.20 2.87 -5.79
CA ILE A 52 -1.55 1.70 -4.96
C ILE A 52 -2.93 1.15 -5.36
N SER A 53 -3.88 2.03 -5.68
CA SER A 53 -5.21 1.65 -6.14
C SER A 53 -5.18 0.77 -7.39
N GLN A 54 -4.29 1.04 -8.34
CA GLN A 54 -4.14 0.19 -9.54
C GLN A 54 -3.57 -1.18 -9.19
N GLY A 55 -2.64 -1.26 -8.26
CA GLY A 55 -2.12 -2.52 -7.75
C GLY A 55 -3.23 -3.36 -7.11
N VAL A 56 -4.05 -2.74 -6.25
CA VAL A 56 -5.20 -3.40 -5.61
C VAL A 56 -6.20 -3.91 -6.64
N VAL A 57 -6.60 -3.09 -7.61
CA VAL A 57 -7.57 -3.48 -8.67
C VAL A 57 -7.02 -4.63 -9.51
N LYS A 58 -5.78 -4.55 -9.98
CA LYS A 58 -5.14 -5.63 -10.73
C LYS A 58 -5.06 -6.92 -9.92
N GLY A 59 -4.61 -6.84 -8.67
CA GLY A 59 -4.48 -7.99 -7.81
C GLY A 59 -5.82 -8.63 -7.46
N SER A 60 -6.86 -7.82 -7.21
CA SER A 60 -8.20 -8.30 -6.95
C SER A 60 -8.79 -9.01 -8.16
N ALA A 61 -8.64 -8.46 -9.37
CA ALA A 61 -9.16 -9.06 -10.59
C ALA A 61 -8.46 -10.40 -10.89
N THR A 62 -7.13 -10.43 -10.81
CA THR A 62 -6.35 -11.65 -11.03
C THR A 62 -6.65 -12.70 -9.97
N GLY A 63 -6.70 -12.32 -8.69
CA GLY A 63 -7.01 -13.19 -7.58
C GLY A 63 -8.43 -13.76 -7.66
N ALA A 64 -9.41 -12.94 -8.07
CA ALA A 64 -10.78 -13.40 -8.30
C ALA A 64 -10.85 -14.47 -9.40
N ALA A 65 -10.16 -14.27 -10.52
CA ALA A 65 -10.14 -15.22 -11.62
C ALA A 65 -9.53 -16.58 -11.19
N VAL A 66 -8.38 -16.55 -10.52
CA VAL A 66 -7.71 -17.76 -10.00
C VAL A 66 -8.57 -18.43 -8.92
N GLY A 67 -9.15 -17.64 -8.01
CA GLY A 67 -10.01 -18.14 -6.94
C GLY A 67 -11.32 -18.74 -7.46
N ALA A 68 -11.88 -18.21 -8.55
CA ALA A 68 -13.05 -18.76 -9.21
C ALA A 68 -12.79 -20.18 -9.76
N VAL A 69 -11.64 -20.37 -10.41
CA VAL A 69 -11.21 -21.69 -10.92
C VAL A 69 -11.06 -22.69 -9.77
N GLY A 70 -10.37 -22.29 -8.68
CA GLY A 70 -10.23 -23.13 -7.49
C GLY A 70 -11.57 -23.43 -6.81
N GLY A 71 -12.48 -22.45 -6.76
CA GLY A 71 -13.82 -22.61 -6.21
C GLY A 71 -14.72 -23.52 -7.03
N ALA A 72 -14.53 -23.58 -8.34
CA ALA A 72 -15.28 -24.47 -9.23
C ALA A 72 -15.09 -25.95 -8.89
N ILE A 73 -13.90 -26.31 -8.39
CA ILE A 73 -13.61 -27.69 -7.96
C ILE A 73 -14.50 -28.11 -6.78
N ASN A 74 -14.85 -27.16 -5.92
CA ASN A 74 -15.67 -27.40 -4.72
C ASN A 74 -17.14 -26.93 -4.90
N ASN A 75 -17.58 -26.69 -6.13
CA ASN A 75 -18.92 -26.16 -6.46
C ASN A 75 -19.26 -24.81 -5.78
N ASP A 76 -18.28 -24.01 -5.42
CA ASP A 76 -18.46 -22.69 -4.79
C ASP A 76 -17.58 -21.64 -5.45
N VAL A 77 -17.83 -21.36 -6.71
CA VAL A 77 -17.12 -20.38 -7.54
C VAL A 77 -17.16 -18.98 -6.91
N GLY A 78 -18.32 -18.60 -6.39
CA GLY A 78 -18.52 -17.26 -5.81
C GLY A 78 -17.64 -17.01 -4.59
N ARG A 79 -17.59 -17.97 -3.68
CA ARG A 79 -16.73 -17.88 -2.49
C ARG A 79 -15.25 -17.95 -2.84
N GLY A 80 -14.88 -18.80 -3.80
CA GLY A 80 -13.52 -18.86 -4.31
C GLY A 80 -13.07 -17.54 -4.94
N ALA A 81 -13.89 -16.95 -5.79
CA ALA A 81 -13.61 -15.66 -6.42
C ALA A 81 -13.49 -14.52 -5.38
N ALA A 82 -14.39 -14.47 -4.42
CA ALA A 82 -14.36 -13.42 -3.37
C ALA A 82 -13.10 -13.52 -2.51
N ASN A 83 -12.74 -14.72 -2.04
CA ASN A 83 -11.51 -14.93 -1.28
C ASN A 83 -10.27 -14.60 -2.10
N GLY A 84 -10.23 -15.03 -3.36
CA GLY A 84 -9.12 -14.74 -4.27
C GLY A 84 -8.96 -13.25 -4.53
N ALA A 85 -10.07 -12.51 -4.70
CA ALA A 85 -10.04 -11.06 -4.87
C ALA A 85 -9.46 -10.34 -3.63
N LEU A 86 -9.89 -10.75 -2.43
CA LEU A 86 -9.41 -10.16 -1.18
C LEU A 86 -7.91 -10.37 -1.00
N TRP A 87 -7.43 -11.59 -1.16
CA TRP A 87 -6.01 -11.91 -0.99
C TRP A 87 -5.15 -11.30 -2.09
N GLY A 88 -5.60 -11.36 -3.34
CA GLY A 88 -4.90 -10.79 -4.48
C GLY A 88 -4.81 -9.27 -4.39
N GLY A 89 -5.90 -8.59 -4.04
CA GLY A 89 -5.92 -7.14 -3.87
C GLY A 89 -5.03 -6.67 -2.73
N THR A 90 -5.11 -7.32 -1.57
CA THR A 90 -4.29 -6.98 -0.41
C THR A 90 -2.80 -7.14 -0.70
N ARG A 91 -2.40 -8.27 -1.28
CA ARG A 91 -0.99 -8.53 -1.61
C ARG A 91 -0.44 -7.52 -2.60
N SER A 92 -1.16 -7.26 -3.69
CA SER A 92 -0.70 -6.32 -4.72
C SER A 92 -0.70 -4.88 -4.23
N GLY A 93 -1.59 -4.50 -3.31
CA GLY A 93 -1.56 -3.20 -2.65
C GLY A 93 -0.30 -3.02 -1.79
N LEU A 94 0.06 -4.04 -1.00
CA LEU A 94 1.27 -4.04 -0.19
C LEU A 94 2.55 -4.00 -1.05
N ASP A 95 2.55 -4.70 -2.19
CA ASP A 95 3.71 -4.69 -3.09
C ASP A 95 3.88 -3.32 -3.77
N ALA A 96 2.78 -2.67 -4.19
CA ALA A 96 2.80 -1.31 -4.73
C ALA A 96 3.28 -0.28 -3.69
N ASP A 97 2.85 -0.43 -2.44
CA ASP A 97 3.31 0.44 -1.35
C ASP A 97 4.81 0.27 -1.07
N ARG A 98 5.31 -0.96 -1.07
CA ARG A 98 6.76 -1.22 -0.95
C ARG A 98 7.55 -0.62 -2.11
N GLU A 99 7.03 -0.71 -3.33
CA GLU A 99 7.66 -0.10 -4.51
C GLU A 99 7.73 1.41 -4.36
N LYS A 100 6.64 2.06 -3.93
CA LYS A 100 6.59 3.48 -3.60
C LYS A 100 7.70 3.88 -2.61
N GLN A 101 7.83 3.15 -1.52
CA GLN A 101 8.87 3.35 -0.51
C GLN A 101 10.29 3.18 -1.08
N GLN A 102 10.50 2.19 -1.93
CA GLN A 102 11.80 1.96 -2.54
C GLN A 102 12.20 3.09 -3.51
N VAL A 103 11.26 3.56 -4.33
CA VAL A 103 11.50 4.68 -5.25
C VAL A 103 11.87 5.93 -4.49
N PHE A 104 11.12 6.25 -3.43
CA PHE A 104 11.41 7.39 -2.57
C PHE A 104 12.81 7.34 -1.95
N LYS A 105 13.16 6.21 -1.35
CA LYS A 105 14.50 6.00 -0.76
C LYS A 105 15.63 6.05 -1.79
N ARG A 106 15.40 5.53 -2.99
CA ARG A 106 16.38 5.62 -4.09
C ARG A 106 16.58 7.04 -4.56
N CYS A 107 15.50 7.83 -4.67
CA CYS A 107 15.56 9.23 -5.03
C CYS A 107 16.42 10.02 -4.03
N LEU A 108 16.15 9.92 -2.73
CA LEU A 108 16.91 10.57 -1.69
C LEU A 108 18.40 10.15 -1.70
N ARG A 109 18.69 8.86 -1.86
CA ARG A 109 20.06 8.38 -2.00
C ARG A 109 20.76 8.94 -3.23
N GLY A 110 20.05 9.04 -4.36
CA GLY A 110 20.57 9.63 -5.59
C GLY A 110 20.94 11.11 -5.47
N ARG A 111 20.30 11.83 -4.53
CA ARG A 111 20.61 13.22 -4.19
C ARG A 111 21.72 13.36 -3.15
N GLY A 112 22.28 12.25 -2.69
CA GLY A 112 23.40 12.23 -1.75
C GLY A 112 23.00 12.09 -0.28
N TYR A 113 21.71 11.90 0.03
CA TYR A 113 21.27 11.70 1.41
C TYR A 113 21.55 10.28 1.90
N ARG A 114 21.96 10.19 3.16
CA ARG A 114 22.19 8.91 3.81
C ARG A 114 20.90 8.39 4.43
N VAL A 115 20.23 7.50 3.72
CA VAL A 115 19.00 6.84 4.19
C VAL A 115 19.38 5.60 4.98
N LEU A 116 18.92 5.51 6.24
CA LEU A 116 19.35 4.52 7.24
C LEU A 116 18.49 3.25 7.29
N ASN A 117 17.26 3.28 6.72
CA ASN A 117 16.32 2.15 6.71
C ASN A 117 15.91 1.68 5.31
#